data_e7f75043846997e18f13adea53e984fc
#
_entry.id   e7f75043846997e18f13adea53e984fc
#
_cell.length_a   1.000
_cell.length_b   1.000
_cell.length_c   1.000
_cell.angle_alpha   90.00
_cell.angle_beta   90.00
_cell.angle_gamma   90.00
#
_symmetry.space_group_name_H-M   'P 1'
#
loop_
_entity.id
_entity.type
_entity.pdbx_description
1 polymer ?
#
loop_
_entity_poly.entity_id
_entity_poly.type
_entity_poly.pdbx_seq_one_letter_code
_entity_poly.pdbx_strand_id
1 'polypeptide(L)'
;MTTRFLQISLACLLASSLAGAGALAKDRKLETTDTMIPSGDAGIQLFVRNKHPAGKPTSPDKILVFVHGATYPAETAFDLPIEGVSMMDLIAARGYDVYLVDVRGYGRSTRPAEMSQPPEANKPIVSTAVAAHDLGAAVDYILGKRKVSKIDVMGWSWGTSIAGLYTSEHNDKVNRLVLYAPQWIRREPPAPAAANAAPLGAYRLVSKDSAKARWLKDVPADKQADLIPPGVFEAWADATWATDPEAGKHNPPMLRATNGVVEDSLNYWSAGKALYDPGKITVPTLLLHAEWDADLPSYLAQGYFAQLKNTPYKRLIELSEGTHTVMMEKNRMQFFRELMGFLDEEKPLALK
;
A
#
# COMPACT_ATOMS: atom_id res chain seq x y z
N MET A 1 -28.66 30.79 35.85
CA MET A 1 -28.45 31.19 34.46
C MET A 1 -26.97 31.42 34.25
N THR A 2 -26.26 30.52 33.63
CA THR A 2 -24.90 30.65 33.04
C THR A 2 -24.21 29.27 33.02
N THR A 3 -24.56 28.43 32.05
CA THR A 3 -23.72 27.29 31.68
C THR A 3 -24.24 26.66 30.37
N ARG A 4 -24.24 27.40 29.26
CA ARG A 4 -24.63 26.87 27.95
C ARG A 4 -23.84 27.41 26.74
N PHE A 5 -22.69 28.02 26.93
CA PHE A 5 -21.95 28.65 25.82
C PHE A 5 -20.56 28.08 25.52
N LEU A 6 -20.15 26.95 26.11
CA LEU A 6 -18.76 26.46 25.89
C LEU A 6 -18.67 25.16 25.07
N GLN A 7 -19.77 24.59 24.59
CA GLN A 7 -19.72 23.30 23.82
C GLN A 7 -19.81 23.45 22.29
N ILE A 8 -20.08 24.64 21.77
CA ILE A 8 -20.25 24.82 20.31
C ILE A 8 -18.93 25.15 19.60
N SER A 9 -17.91 25.64 20.30
CA SER A 9 -16.66 26.09 19.66
C SER A 9 -15.65 24.96 19.34
N LEU A 10 -15.75 23.80 19.98
CA LEU A 10 -14.76 22.72 19.77
C LEU A 10 -15.11 21.82 18.57
N ALA A 11 -16.38 21.67 18.26
CA ALA A 11 -16.85 20.86 17.11
C ALA A 11 -16.59 21.57 15.75
N CYS A 12 -16.61 22.90 15.72
CA CYS A 12 -16.34 23.68 14.51
C CYS A 12 -14.86 23.73 14.12
N LEU A 13 -13.93 23.62 15.07
CA LEU A 13 -12.49 23.62 14.81
C LEU A 13 -11.98 22.30 14.23
N LEU A 14 -12.62 21.18 14.53
CA LEU A 14 -12.27 19.88 13.97
C LEU A 14 -12.84 19.66 12.56
N ALA A 15 -14.01 20.21 12.26
CA ALA A 15 -14.60 20.16 10.92
C ALA A 15 -13.86 21.06 9.91
N SER A 16 -13.31 22.19 10.34
CA SER A 16 -12.55 23.10 9.48
C SER A 16 -11.18 22.57 9.04
N SER A 17 -10.56 21.64 9.80
CA SER A 17 -9.29 21.03 9.43
C SER A 17 -9.40 19.95 8.37
N LEU A 18 -10.55 19.30 8.23
CA LEU A 18 -10.83 18.25 7.23
C LEU A 18 -11.18 18.82 5.85
N ALA A 19 -11.98 19.89 5.81
CA ALA A 19 -12.26 20.64 4.59
C ALA A 19 -10.98 21.31 4.03
N GLY A 20 -10.01 21.64 4.90
CA GLY A 20 -8.77 22.31 4.54
C GLY A 20 -7.79 21.44 3.72
N ALA A 21 -7.67 20.14 4.00
CA ALA A 21 -6.67 19.30 3.30
C ALA A 21 -7.07 19.01 1.85
N GLY A 22 -8.34 18.68 1.60
CA GLY A 22 -8.86 18.47 0.24
C GLY A 22 -8.88 19.75 -0.59
N ALA A 23 -9.27 20.87 0.00
CA ALA A 23 -9.21 22.18 -0.65
C ALA A 23 -7.75 22.58 -0.98
N LEU A 24 -6.82 22.40 -0.04
CA LEU A 24 -5.41 22.69 -0.24
C LEU A 24 -4.80 21.87 -1.37
N ALA A 25 -5.21 20.60 -1.52
CA ALA A 25 -4.74 19.75 -2.59
C ALA A 25 -5.30 20.14 -3.97
N LYS A 26 -6.56 20.58 -4.02
CA LYS A 26 -7.19 21.08 -5.26
C LYS A 26 -6.58 22.38 -5.76
N ASP A 27 -6.18 23.27 -4.86
CA ASP A 27 -5.64 24.59 -5.18
C ASP A 27 -4.13 24.57 -5.46
N ARG A 28 -3.43 23.51 -5.08
CA ARG A 28 -1.98 23.41 -5.26
C ARG A 28 -1.66 22.80 -6.62
N LYS A 29 -0.93 23.56 -7.44
CA LYS A 29 -0.41 23.02 -8.70
C LYS A 29 0.61 21.92 -8.41
N LEU A 30 0.32 20.70 -8.84
CA LEU A 30 1.18 19.54 -8.75
C LEU A 30 1.76 19.20 -10.14
N GLU A 31 2.97 18.69 -10.16
CA GLU A 31 3.61 18.10 -11.35
C GLU A 31 3.60 16.58 -11.21
N THR A 32 3.22 15.90 -12.29
CA THR A 32 3.22 14.43 -12.38
C THR A 32 4.19 14.00 -13.46
N THR A 33 5.03 13.03 -13.16
CA THR A 33 5.98 12.43 -14.13
C THR A 33 5.90 10.92 -14.03
N ASP A 34 5.70 10.27 -15.18
CA ASP A 34 5.74 8.82 -15.35
C ASP A 34 7.08 8.42 -15.98
N THR A 35 7.71 7.40 -15.46
CA THR A 35 9.02 6.92 -15.91
C THR A 35 9.06 5.39 -15.88
N MET A 36 9.65 4.78 -16.92
CA MET A 36 10.04 3.37 -16.88
C MET A 36 11.51 3.27 -16.47
N ILE A 37 11.80 2.47 -15.46
CA ILE A 37 13.16 2.26 -14.95
C ILE A 37 13.55 0.79 -15.08
N PRO A 38 14.83 0.44 -15.31
CA PRO A 38 15.26 -0.95 -15.27
C PRO A 38 15.18 -1.50 -13.84
N SER A 39 14.76 -2.77 -13.70
CA SER A 39 14.78 -3.46 -12.39
C SER A 39 16.17 -3.97 -11.99
N GLY A 40 17.10 -4.01 -12.93
CA GLY A 40 18.37 -4.73 -12.81
C GLY A 40 18.34 -6.10 -13.49
N ASP A 41 17.18 -6.73 -13.63
CA ASP A 41 17.00 -7.98 -14.36
C ASP A 41 16.78 -7.71 -15.84
N ALA A 42 17.34 -8.58 -16.70
CA ALA A 42 17.26 -8.42 -18.14
C ALA A 42 15.81 -8.39 -18.65
N GLY A 43 15.46 -7.36 -19.41
CA GLY A 43 14.15 -7.22 -20.03
C GLY A 43 13.03 -6.75 -19.10
N ILE A 44 13.29 -6.50 -17.81
CA ILE A 44 12.30 -6.03 -16.85
C ILE A 44 12.41 -4.52 -16.65
N GLN A 45 11.34 -3.80 -16.98
CA GLN A 45 11.15 -2.38 -16.74
C GLN A 45 10.04 -2.18 -15.71
N LEU A 46 10.26 -1.30 -14.75
CA LEU A 46 9.30 -0.97 -13.70
C LEU A 46 8.70 0.40 -13.94
N PHE A 47 7.40 0.51 -13.81
CA PHE A 47 6.70 1.78 -13.86
C PHE A 47 6.82 2.50 -12.52
N VAL A 48 7.25 3.75 -12.60
CA VAL A 48 7.35 4.67 -11.45
C VAL A 48 6.62 5.96 -11.81
N ARG A 49 5.65 6.35 -10.99
CA ARG A 49 5.02 7.67 -11.02
C ARG A 49 5.57 8.53 -9.92
N ASN A 50 5.81 9.80 -10.21
CA ASN A 50 6.19 10.82 -9.26
C ASN A 50 5.20 11.97 -9.28
N LYS A 51 4.79 12.46 -8.10
CA LYS A 51 4.04 13.71 -7.92
C LYS A 51 4.69 14.60 -6.86
N HIS A 52 4.80 15.87 -7.16
CA HIS A 52 5.35 16.88 -6.23
C HIS A 52 4.77 18.29 -6.50
N PRO A 53 4.90 19.23 -5.55
CA PRO A 53 4.50 20.62 -5.78
C PRO A 53 5.29 21.24 -6.93
N ALA A 54 4.58 21.95 -7.84
CA ALA A 54 5.19 22.64 -8.96
C ALA A 54 6.12 23.77 -8.51
N GLY A 55 7.23 23.93 -9.21
CA GLY A 55 8.13 25.09 -9.09
C GLY A 55 8.86 25.24 -7.76
N LYS A 56 8.85 24.25 -6.87
CA LYS A 56 9.58 24.26 -5.60
C LYS A 56 10.42 23.00 -5.45
N PRO A 57 11.69 23.12 -5.06
CA PRO A 57 12.47 21.95 -4.65
C PRO A 57 11.82 21.35 -3.39
N THR A 58 11.66 20.03 -3.40
CA THR A 58 11.18 19.28 -2.23
C THR A 58 12.30 19.15 -1.22
N SER A 59 11.98 19.23 0.08
CA SER A 59 12.93 18.99 1.14
C SER A 59 13.50 17.58 1.07
N PRO A 60 14.80 17.37 1.30
CA PRO A 60 15.44 16.04 1.24
C PRO A 60 14.83 14.99 2.18
N ASP A 61 14.18 15.42 3.25
CA ASP A 61 13.50 14.60 4.25
C ASP A 61 12.01 14.34 3.94
N LYS A 62 11.47 14.89 2.84
CA LYS A 62 10.07 14.75 2.42
C LYS A 62 9.94 13.97 1.10
N ILE A 63 10.52 12.80 1.05
CA ILE A 63 10.45 11.92 -0.12
C ILE A 63 9.85 10.58 0.31
N LEU A 64 8.73 10.20 -0.29
CA LEU A 64 8.01 8.96 0.03
C LEU A 64 7.87 8.09 -1.21
N VAL A 65 8.19 6.79 -1.09
CA VAL A 65 7.83 5.78 -2.10
C VAL A 65 6.79 4.82 -1.55
N PHE A 66 5.76 4.55 -2.34
CA PHE A 66 4.69 3.59 -2.06
C PHE A 66 4.84 2.34 -2.93
N VAL A 67 4.71 1.15 -2.32
CA VAL A 67 4.59 -0.14 -3.01
C VAL A 67 3.26 -0.81 -2.66
N HIS A 68 2.59 -1.31 -3.70
CA HIS A 68 1.24 -1.88 -3.63
C HIS A 68 1.20 -3.28 -2.99
N GLY A 69 -0.03 -3.73 -2.68
CA GLY A 69 -0.34 -5.08 -2.23
C GLY A 69 -0.43 -6.12 -3.34
N ALA A 70 -0.85 -7.32 -3.00
CA ALA A 70 -1.17 -8.36 -3.98
C ALA A 70 -2.40 -7.94 -4.82
N THR A 71 -2.42 -8.32 -6.09
CA THR A 71 -3.56 -8.20 -7.02
C THR A 71 -3.67 -6.86 -7.74
N TYR A 72 -3.54 -5.72 -7.07
CA TYR A 72 -3.86 -4.42 -7.64
C TYR A 72 -2.63 -3.52 -7.70
N PRO A 73 -2.40 -2.80 -8.84
CA PRO A 73 -1.22 -1.96 -9.02
C PRO A 73 -1.26 -0.69 -8.15
N ALA A 74 -0.09 -0.08 -7.98
CA ALA A 74 0.07 1.10 -7.13
C ALA A 74 -0.71 2.30 -7.63
N GLU A 75 -0.74 2.53 -8.94
CA GLU A 75 -1.42 3.67 -9.55
C GLU A 75 -2.89 3.73 -9.17
N THR A 76 -3.62 2.63 -9.30
CA THR A 76 -5.05 2.59 -9.01
C THR A 76 -5.38 2.47 -7.53
N ALA A 77 -4.43 2.03 -6.70
CA ALA A 77 -4.62 1.96 -5.26
C ALA A 77 -4.30 3.29 -4.54
N PHE A 78 -3.32 4.05 -5.02
CA PHE A 78 -2.77 5.19 -4.30
C PHE A 78 -2.97 6.53 -5.02
N ASP A 79 -3.16 6.50 -6.34
CA ASP A 79 -3.34 7.70 -7.18
C ASP A 79 -4.71 7.78 -7.87
N LEU A 80 -5.70 6.99 -7.42
CA LEU A 80 -7.07 7.11 -7.90
C LEU A 80 -7.70 8.39 -7.33
N PRO A 81 -8.22 9.30 -8.17
CA PRO A 81 -8.92 10.49 -7.70
C PRO A 81 -10.28 10.11 -7.09
N ILE A 82 -10.49 10.44 -5.83
CA ILE A 82 -11.77 10.34 -5.13
C ILE A 82 -12.23 11.74 -4.80
N GLU A 83 -13.40 12.13 -5.29
CA GLU A 83 -13.88 13.53 -5.22
C GLU A 83 -12.89 14.54 -5.83
N GLY A 84 -12.15 14.08 -6.85
CA GLY A 84 -11.19 14.88 -7.60
C GLY A 84 -9.79 14.99 -6.98
N VAL A 85 -9.49 14.25 -5.90
CA VAL A 85 -8.18 14.28 -5.22
C VAL A 85 -7.76 12.87 -4.84
N SER A 86 -6.57 12.44 -5.23
CA SER A 86 -5.99 11.14 -4.84
C SER A 86 -5.27 11.21 -3.49
N MET A 87 -4.95 10.05 -2.90
CA MET A 87 -4.10 9.99 -1.72
C MET A 87 -2.71 10.58 -2.01
N MET A 88 -2.19 10.30 -3.20
CA MET A 88 -0.92 10.84 -3.67
C MET A 88 -0.95 12.37 -3.80
N ASP A 89 -2.06 12.94 -4.30
CA ASP A 89 -2.26 14.41 -4.36
C ASP A 89 -2.27 15.05 -2.97
N LEU A 90 -2.98 14.43 -2.02
CA LEU A 90 -3.05 14.93 -0.64
C LEU A 90 -1.66 15.02 0.01
N ILE A 91 -0.84 13.99 -0.17
CA ILE A 91 0.51 13.93 0.40
C ILE A 91 1.44 14.92 -0.33
N ALA A 92 1.39 14.98 -1.66
CA ALA A 92 2.17 15.94 -2.45
C ALA A 92 1.82 17.38 -2.10
N ALA A 93 0.53 17.69 -1.87
CA ALA A 93 0.09 19.02 -1.44
C ALA A 93 0.68 19.44 -0.06
N ARG A 94 1.09 18.49 0.77
CA ARG A 94 1.83 18.75 2.02
C ARG A 94 3.32 19.03 1.82
N GLY A 95 3.77 19.08 0.56
CA GLY A 95 5.16 19.40 0.21
C GLY A 95 6.06 18.18 0.05
N TYR A 96 5.47 16.98 0.00
CA TYR A 96 6.21 15.74 -0.26
C TYR A 96 6.47 15.55 -1.76
N ASP A 97 7.58 14.91 -2.03
CA ASP A 97 7.93 14.30 -3.30
C ASP A 97 7.50 12.85 -3.23
N VAL A 98 6.35 12.53 -3.82
CA VAL A 98 5.70 11.23 -3.66
C VAL A 98 5.94 10.38 -4.88
N TYR A 99 6.39 9.16 -4.66
CA TYR A 99 6.58 8.15 -5.68
C TYR A 99 5.68 6.95 -5.43
N LEU A 100 5.27 6.28 -6.48
CA LEU A 100 4.74 4.93 -6.43
C LEU A 100 5.47 4.06 -7.45
N VAL A 101 5.54 2.77 -7.18
CA VAL A 101 6.12 1.77 -8.09
C VAL A 101 5.16 0.60 -8.26
N ASP A 102 4.96 0.18 -9.51
CA ASP A 102 4.37 -1.12 -9.81
C ASP A 102 5.51 -2.16 -9.86
N VAL A 103 5.42 -3.23 -9.06
CA VAL A 103 6.35 -4.35 -9.20
C VAL A 103 6.05 -5.11 -10.50
N ARG A 104 7.03 -5.87 -11.02
CA ARG A 104 6.83 -6.66 -12.24
C ARG A 104 5.57 -7.52 -12.16
N GLY A 105 4.89 -7.69 -13.28
CA GLY A 105 3.63 -8.41 -13.37
C GLY A 105 2.38 -7.59 -13.04
N TYR A 106 2.54 -6.34 -12.59
CA TYR A 106 1.45 -5.46 -12.22
C TYR A 106 1.47 -4.15 -13.00
N GLY A 107 0.29 -3.53 -13.13
CA GLY A 107 0.10 -2.20 -13.66
C GLY A 107 0.78 -2.01 -15.02
N ARG A 108 1.63 -1.00 -15.10
CA ARG A 108 2.36 -0.63 -16.32
C ARG A 108 3.78 -1.21 -16.37
N SER A 109 4.20 -1.94 -15.32
CA SER A 109 5.49 -2.64 -15.31
C SER A 109 5.49 -3.87 -16.23
N THR A 110 6.69 -4.30 -16.64
CA THR A 110 6.86 -5.50 -17.48
C THR A 110 6.18 -6.70 -16.84
N ARG A 111 5.36 -7.40 -17.62
CA ARG A 111 4.82 -8.70 -17.25
C ARG A 111 5.80 -9.79 -17.65
N PRO A 112 6.23 -10.66 -16.70
CA PRO A 112 7.02 -11.85 -17.02
C PRO A 112 6.36 -12.70 -18.12
N ALA A 113 7.19 -13.35 -18.93
CA ALA A 113 6.72 -14.14 -20.09
C ALA A 113 5.71 -15.25 -19.72
N GLU A 114 5.81 -15.76 -18.50
CA GLU A 114 4.90 -16.78 -17.95
C GLU A 114 3.45 -16.27 -17.85
N MET A 115 3.24 -14.96 -17.75
CA MET A 115 1.89 -14.39 -17.75
C MET A 115 1.20 -14.40 -19.12
N SER A 116 1.94 -14.68 -20.19
CA SER A 116 1.39 -14.88 -21.55
C SER A 116 1.11 -16.34 -21.88
N GLN A 117 1.31 -17.24 -20.92
CA GLN A 117 1.06 -18.69 -21.04
C GLN A 117 -0.09 -19.10 -20.11
N PRO A 118 -0.69 -20.28 -20.28
CA PRO A 118 -1.62 -20.82 -19.31
C PRO A 118 -0.99 -20.85 -17.90
N PRO A 119 -1.70 -20.42 -16.85
CA PRO A 119 -1.11 -20.28 -15.52
C PRO A 119 -0.48 -21.59 -15.01
N GLU A 120 -1.09 -22.73 -15.32
CA GLU A 120 -0.63 -24.07 -14.92
C GLU A 120 0.65 -24.53 -15.63
N ALA A 121 1.05 -23.89 -16.71
CA ALA A 121 2.27 -24.20 -17.45
C ALA A 121 3.54 -23.84 -16.68
N ASN A 122 3.43 -22.99 -15.68
CA ASN A 122 4.57 -22.49 -14.91
C ASN A 122 4.28 -22.51 -13.41
N LYS A 123 5.35 -22.53 -12.60
CA LYS A 123 5.27 -22.35 -11.15
C LYS A 123 4.87 -20.91 -10.80
N PRO A 124 4.45 -20.63 -9.56
CA PRO A 124 4.23 -19.29 -9.08
C PRO A 124 5.40 -18.36 -9.37
N ILE A 125 5.10 -17.14 -9.83
CA ILE A 125 6.09 -16.12 -10.18
C ILE A 125 5.91 -14.88 -9.29
N VAL A 126 6.97 -14.06 -9.21
CA VAL A 126 7.02 -12.81 -8.44
C VAL A 126 6.80 -13.06 -6.95
N SER A 127 7.76 -13.73 -6.32
CA SER A 127 7.82 -13.87 -4.86
C SER A 127 8.05 -12.53 -4.18
N THR A 128 7.88 -12.47 -2.86
CA THR A 128 8.19 -11.28 -2.06
C THR A 128 9.65 -10.84 -2.22
N ALA A 129 10.58 -11.78 -2.35
CA ALA A 129 12.00 -11.46 -2.58
C ALA A 129 12.22 -10.77 -3.95
N VAL A 130 11.57 -11.26 -5.01
CA VAL A 130 11.62 -10.63 -6.35
C VAL A 130 10.99 -9.22 -6.31
N ALA A 131 9.87 -9.06 -5.63
CA ALA A 131 9.20 -7.77 -5.50
C ALA A 131 10.01 -6.78 -4.62
N ALA A 132 10.73 -7.26 -3.60
CA ALA A 132 11.64 -6.44 -2.80
C ALA A 132 12.86 -5.96 -3.62
N HIS A 133 13.36 -6.80 -4.53
CA HIS A 133 14.37 -6.38 -5.51
C HIS A 133 13.85 -5.27 -6.44
N ASP A 134 12.60 -5.38 -6.93
CA ASP A 134 11.98 -4.33 -7.74
C ASP A 134 11.81 -3.02 -6.96
N LEU A 135 11.37 -3.09 -5.69
CA LEU A 135 11.32 -1.91 -4.82
C LEU A 135 12.71 -1.31 -4.64
N GLY A 136 13.75 -2.14 -4.46
CA GLY A 136 15.13 -1.71 -4.34
C GLY A 136 15.60 -0.90 -5.55
N ALA A 137 15.30 -1.36 -6.76
CA ALA A 137 15.60 -0.63 -7.99
C ALA A 137 14.91 0.74 -8.03
N ALA A 138 13.64 0.82 -7.59
CA ALA A 138 12.92 2.09 -7.51
C ALA A 138 13.53 3.02 -6.45
N VAL A 139 13.89 2.51 -5.28
CA VAL A 139 14.57 3.29 -4.22
C VAL A 139 15.89 3.84 -4.74
N ASP A 140 16.73 3.01 -5.35
CA ASP A 140 18.03 3.43 -5.87
C ASP A 140 17.90 4.50 -6.97
N TYR A 141 16.92 4.36 -7.86
CA TYR A 141 16.57 5.38 -8.83
C TYR A 141 16.21 6.72 -8.17
N ILE A 142 15.36 6.70 -7.14
CA ILE A 142 14.91 7.91 -6.43
C ILE A 142 16.08 8.56 -5.69
N LEU A 143 16.87 7.78 -4.96
CA LEU A 143 18.05 8.26 -4.25
C LEU A 143 19.04 8.96 -5.20
N GLY A 144 19.33 8.35 -6.35
CA GLY A 144 20.19 8.91 -7.38
C GLY A 144 19.62 10.18 -8.02
N LYS A 145 18.33 10.17 -8.37
CA LYS A 145 17.61 11.31 -8.96
C LYS A 145 17.56 12.51 -8.02
N ARG A 146 17.34 12.27 -6.73
CA ARG A 146 17.17 13.32 -5.70
C ARG A 146 18.48 13.67 -4.97
N LYS A 147 19.53 12.89 -5.18
CA LYS A 147 20.84 13.04 -4.52
C LYS A 147 20.73 13.04 -2.99
N VAL A 148 19.94 12.11 -2.48
CA VAL A 148 19.75 11.87 -1.04
C VAL A 148 20.18 10.45 -0.69
N SER A 149 20.48 10.19 0.58
CA SER A 149 20.90 8.87 1.05
C SER A 149 19.75 8.02 1.58
N LYS A 150 18.64 8.65 1.97
CA LYS A 150 17.49 7.97 2.58
C LYS A 150 16.19 8.57 2.10
N ILE A 151 15.13 7.73 2.03
CA ILE A 151 13.76 8.15 1.76
C ILE A 151 12.79 7.41 2.69
N ASP A 152 11.57 7.90 2.80
CA ASP A 152 10.49 7.19 3.48
C ASP A 152 9.92 6.11 2.56
N VAL A 153 9.62 4.93 3.13
CA VAL A 153 9.08 3.78 2.39
C VAL A 153 7.74 3.39 3.00
N MET A 154 6.73 3.21 2.15
CA MET A 154 5.42 2.75 2.56
C MET A 154 5.00 1.52 1.75
N GLY A 155 4.52 0.48 2.45
CA GLY A 155 3.92 -0.70 1.85
C GLY A 155 2.49 -0.93 2.31
N TRP A 156 1.64 -1.44 1.40
CA TRP A 156 0.27 -1.85 1.69
C TRP A 156 0.10 -3.35 1.52
N SER A 157 -0.54 -4.06 2.49
CA SER A 157 -0.85 -5.47 2.35
C SER A 157 0.42 -6.31 2.09
N TRP A 158 0.50 -7.05 1.00
CA TRP A 158 1.74 -7.71 0.56
C TRP A 158 2.92 -6.73 0.44
N GLY A 159 2.67 -5.49 0.04
CA GLY A 159 3.67 -4.42 0.03
C GLY A 159 4.33 -4.20 1.39
N THR A 160 3.68 -4.55 2.50
CA THR A 160 4.29 -4.49 3.83
C THR A 160 5.40 -5.53 4.00
N SER A 161 5.22 -6.72 3.43
CA SER A 161 6.27 -7.73 3.41
C SER A 161 7.41 -7.34 2.47
N ILE A 162 7.08 -6.74 1.32
CA ILE A 162 8.08 -6.22 0.36
C ILE A 162 8.91 -5.11 1.03
N ALA A 163 8.25 -4.09 1.57
CA ALA A 163 8.91 -2.95 2.23
C ALA A 163 9.66 -3.36 3.50
N GLY A 164 9.09 -4.28 4.29
CA GLY A 164 9.71 -4.79 5.51
C GLY A 164 10.95 -5.63 5.23
N LEU A 165 10.89 -6.55 4.26
CA LEU A 165 12.05 -7.32 3.82
C LEU A 165 13.16 -6.38 3.31
N TYR A 166 12.82 -5.49 2.38
CA TYR A 166 13.77 -4.51 1.84
C TYR A 166 14.42 -3.68 2.95
N THR A 167 13.62 -3.12 3.87
CA THR A 167 14.14 -2.27 4.95
C THR A 167 15.02 -3.06 5.91
N SER A 168 14.70 -4.33 6.20
CA SER A 168 15.51 -5.19 7.08
C SER A 168 16.92 -5.43 6.56
N GLU A 169 17.12 -5.30 5.25
CA GLU A 169 18.39 -5.47 4.55
C GLU A 169 19.07 -4.14 4.20
N HIS A 170 18.31 -3.03 4.14
CA HIS A 170 18.75 -1.72 3.64
C HIS A 170 18.33 -0.55 4.54
N ASN A 171 18.51 -0.66 5.86
CA ASN A 171 18.21 0.41 6.81
C ASN A 171 18.96 1.74 6.51
N ASP A 172 20.11 1.64 5.84
CA ASP A 172 20.93 2.78 5.42
C ASP A 172 20.28 3.62 4.32
N LYS A 173 19.27 3.07 3.59
CA LYS A 173 18.54 3.76 2.52
C LYS A 173 17.12 4.20 2.94
N VAL A 174 16.65 3.77 4.10
CA VAL A 174 15.31 4.07 4.59
C VAL A 174 15.37 5.06 5.75
N ASN A 175 14.55 6.13 5.68
CA ASN A 175 14.43 7.12 6.74
C ASN A 175 13.33 6.73 7.73
N ARG A 176 12.13 6.41 7.23
CA ARG A 176 10.98 5.89 7.98
C ARG A 176 10.29 4.79 7.20
N LEU A 177 9.70 3.85 7.91
CA LEU A 177 8.91 2.76 7.34
C LEU A 177 7.45 2.88 7.76
N VAL A 178 6.53 2.80 6.78
CA VAL A 178 5.09 2.74 7.03
C VAL A 178 4.53 1.44 6.47
N LEU A 179 3.84 0.68 7.30
CA LEU A 179 3.24 -0.60 6.96
C LEU A 179 1.73 -0.52 7.19
N TYR A 180 0.95 -0.43 6.10
CA TYR A 180 -0.50 -0.45 6.17
C TYR A 180 -1.05 -1.84 5.88
N ALA A 181 -1.88 -2.36 6.78
CA ALA A 181 -2.38 -3.73 6.77
C ALA A 181 -1.22 -4.76 6.71
N PRO A 182 -0.39 -4.82 7.77
CA PRO A 182 0.84 -5.63 7.75
C PRO A 182 0.53 -7.11 7.74
N GLN A 183 1.18 -7.81 6.82
CA GLN A 183 1.13 -9.26 6.68
C GLN A 183 2.10 -9.92 7.67
N TRP A 184 1.63 -10.92 8.41
CA TRP A 184 2.43 -11.64 9.39
C TRP A 184 1.98 -13.10 9.54
N ILE A 185 2.62 -13.83 10.43
CA ILE A 185 2.36 -15.23 10.74
C ILE A 185 0.90 -15.42 11.20
N ARG A 186 0.18 -16.30 10.51
CA ARG A 186 -1.21 -16.65 10.85
C ARG A 186 -1.26 -17.59 12.05
N ARG A 187 -2.26 -17.42 12.90
CA ARG A 187 -2.49 -18.28 14.06
C ARG A 187 -2.96 -19.67 13.66
N GLU A 188 -3.76 -19.73 12.58
CA GLU A 188 -4.32 -20.97 12.08
C GLU A 188 -3.66 -21.36 10.76
N PRO A 189 -3.32 -22.63 10.59
CA PRO A 189 -2.85 -23.10 9.29
C PRO A 189 -3.95 -22.93 8.25
N PRO A 190 -3.60 -22.82 6.96
CA PRO A 190 -4.61 -22.79 5.90
C PRO A 190 -5.42 -24.08 5.94
N ALA A 191 -6.70 -23.99 5.55
CA ALA A 191 -7.48 -25.20 5.32
C ALA A 191 -6.72 -26.15 4.40
N PRO A 192 -6.72 -27.46 4.66
CA PRO A 192 -6.08 -28.42 3.78
C PRO A 192 -6.56 -28.21 2.35
N ALA A 193 -5.60 -28.17 1.40
CA ALA A 193 -5.97 -28.15 -0.01
C ALA A 193 -6.85 -29.38 -0.32
N ALA A 194 -7.87 -29.21 -1.15
CA ALA A 194 -8.66 -30.34 -1.61
C ALA A 194 -7.72 -31.39 -2.23
N ALA A 195 -7.99 -32.66 -2.00
CA ALA A 195 -7.13 -33.77 -2.46
C ALA A 195 -6.83 -33.73 -3.98
N ASN A 196 -7.69 -33.06 -4.76
CA ASN A 196 -7.57 -32.89 -6.21
C ASN A 196 -7.30 -31.42 -6.61
N ALA A 197 -6.82 -30.58 -5.70
CA ALA A 197 -6.48 -29.20 -6.05
C ALA A 197 -5.36 -29.19 -7.10
N ALA A 198 -5.58 -28.45 -8.18
CA ALA A 198 -4.53 -28.22 -9.17
C ALA A 198 -3.33 -27.51 -8.51
N PRO A 199 -2.10 -27.79 -8.95
CA PRO A 199 -0.93 -27.06 -8.50
C PRO A 199 -1.11 -25.55 -8.69
N LEU A 200 -0.56 -24.76 -7.78
CA LEU A 200 -0.59 -23.31 -7.89
C LEU A 200 0.24 -22.87 -9.12
N GLY A 201 -0.43 -22.27 -10.10
CA GLY A 201 0.20 -21.79 -11.33
C GLY A 201 0.88 -20.45 -11.18
N ALA A 202 1.41 -19.91 -12.28
CA ALA A 202 2.15 -18.64 -12.30
C ALA A 202 1.35 -17.45 -11.79
N TYR A 203 0.06 -17.40 -12.16
CA TYR A 203 -0.85 -16.31 -11.79
C TYR A 203 -2.28 -16.84 -11.59
N ARG A 204 -3.13 -16.01 -11.02
CA ARG A 204 -4.57 -16.24 -10.84
C ARG A 204 -5.37 -15.21 -11.58
N LEU A 205 -6.63 -15.53 -11.88
CA LEU A 205 -7.61 -14.64 -12.48
C LEU A 205 -8.54 -14.09 -11.39
N VAL A 206 -8.81 -12.78 -11.44
CA VAL A 206 -9.65 -12.09 -10.48
C VAL A 206 -10.76 -11.35 -11.22
N SER A 207 -12.03 -11.55 -10.82
CA SER A 207 -13.17 -10.82 -11.35
C SER A 207 -13.47 -9.56 -10.56
N LYS A 208 -14.16 -8.58 -11.17
CA LYS A 208 -14.63 -7.37 -10.47
C LYS A 208 -15.57 -7.73 -9.32
N ASP A 209 -16.45 -8.71 -9.52
CA ASP A 209 -17.43 -9.15 -8.50
C ASP A 209 -16.71 -9.74 -7.27
N SER A 210 -15.70 -10.59 -7.49
CA SER A 210 -14.91 -11.15 -6.39
C SER A 210 -14.14 -10.07 -5.65
N ALA A 211 -13.66 -9.04 -6.34
CA ALA A 211 -13.01 -7.89 -5.74
C ALA A 211 -13.97 -7.07 -4.87
N LYS A 212 -15.23 -6.84 -5.35
CA LYS A 212 -16.26 -6.13 -4.58
C LYS A 212 -16.67 -6.91 -3.34
N ALA A 213 -16.89 -8.21 -3.49
CA ALA A 213 -17.24 -9.08 -2.38
C ALA A 213 -16.14 -9.12 -1.31
N ARG A 214 -14.88 -9.16 -1.74
CA ARG A 214 -13.72 -9.11 -0.83
C ARG A 214 -13.62 -7.75 -0.12
N TRP A 215 -13.85 -6.64 -0.81
CA TRP A 215 -13.78 -5.30 -0.24
C TRP A 215 -14.79 -5.10 0.89
N LEU A 216 -16.00 -5.63 0.73
CA LEU A 216 -17.11 -5.52 1.71
C LEU A 216 -17.17 -6.67 2.73
N LYS A 217 -16.20 -7.59 2.68
CA LYS A 217 -16.19 -8.73 3.60
C LYS A 217 -16.01 -8.25 5.05
N ASP A 218 -16.82 -8.85 5.94
CA ASP A 218 -16.86 -8.58 7.38
C ASP A 218 -17.25 -7.13 7.77
N VAL A 219 -17.67 -6.31 6.80
CA VAL A 219 -18.26 -4.99 7.06
C VAL A 219 -19.66 -5.18 7.66
N PRO A 220 -20.02 -4.51 8.79
CA PRO A 220 -21.37 -4.54 9.33
C PRO A 220 -22.42 -4.18 8.27
N ALA A 221 -23.52 -4.94 8.22
CA ALA A 221 -24.52 -4.84 7.15
C ALA A 221 -25.10 -3.42 6.99
N ASP A 222 -25.30 -2.72 8.09
CA ASP A 222 -25.79 -1.33 8.14
C ASP A 222 -24.77 -0.29 7.67
N LYS A 223 -23.50 -0.68 7.50
CA LYS A 223 -22.37 0.18 7.07
C LYS A 223 -21.94 -0.05 5.62
N GLN A 224 -22.33 -1.18 5.02
CA GLN A 224 -21.85 -1.55 3.67
C GLN A 224 -22.24 -0.55 2.59
N ALA A 225 -23.45 0.01 2.66
CA ALA A 225 -23.99 0.91 1.64
C ALA A 225 -23.21 2.22 1.52
N ASP A 226 -22.65 2.71 2.64
CA ASP A 226 -22.01 4.02 2.73
C ASP A 226 -20.48 3.97 2.83
N LEU A 227 -19.90 2.77 2.89
CA LEU A 227 -18.45 2.61 3.09
C LEU A 227 -17.65 3.11 1.90
N ILE A 228 -18.03 2.66 0.71
CA ILE A 228 -17.38 3.05 -0.55
C ILE A 228 -18.16 4.25 -1.12
N PRO A 229 -17.51 5.41 -1.32
CA PRO A 229 -18.20 6.54 -1.92
C PRO A 229 -18.81 6.19 -3.29
N PRO A 230 -19.97 6.78 -3.66
CA PRO A 230 -20.66 6.44 -4.91
C PRO A 230 -19.75 6.54 -6.14
N GLY A 231 -19.77 5.51 -6.99
CA GLY A 231 -18.98 5.43 -8.23
C GLY A 231 -17.49 5.13 -8.03
N VAL A 232 -16.97 5.10 -6.81
CA VAL A 232 -15.53 4.86 -6.55
C VAL A 232 -15.15 3.43 -6.87
N PHE A 233 -15.97 2.44 -6.51
CA PHE A 233 -15.66 1.05 -6.84
C PHE A 233 -15.60 0.83 -8.36
N GLU A 234 -16.56 1.33 -9.10
CA GLU A 234 -16.67 1.20 -10.54
C GLU A 234 -15.46 1.89 -11.23
N ALA A 235 -15.15 3.13 -10.85
CA ALA A 235 -13.99 3.86 -11.38
C ALA A 235 -12.67 3.15 -11.07
N TRP A 236 -12.50 2.64 -9.84
CA TRP A 236 -11.33 1.88 -9.43
C TRP A 236 -11.21 0.56 -10.21
N ALA A 237 -12.31 -0.19 -10.32
CA ALA A 237 -12.32 -1.47 -11.02
C ALA A 237 -12.03 -1.29 -12.51
N ASP A 238 -12.64 -0.30 -13.15
CA ASP A 238 -12.39 0.00 -14.57
C ASP A 238 -10.94 0.39 -14.81
N ALA A 239 -10.40 1.30 -14.00
CA ALA A 239 -9.00 1.70 -14.09
C ALA A 239 -8.04 0.53 -13.84
N THR A 240 -8.33 -0.31 -12.82
CA THR A 240 -7.48 -1.44 -12.45
C THR A 240 -7.45 -2.52 -13.53
N TRP A 241 -8.62 -2.94 -14.05
CA TRP A 241 -8.68 -3.95 -15.11
C TRP A 241 -8.10 -3.45 -16.43
N ALA A 242 -8.21 -2.15 -16.72
CA ALA A 242 -7.57 -1.54 -17.89
C ALA A 242 -6.04 -1.59 -17.87
N THR A 243 -5.42 -1.80 -16.70
CA THR A 243 -3.96 -1.98 -16.62
C THR A 243 -3.49 -3.33 -17.16
N ASP A 244 -4.36 -4.34 -17.24
CA ASP A 244 -4.01 -5.64 -17.82
C ASP A 244 -4.49 -5.74 -19.27
N PRO A 245 -3.58 -5.77 -20.26
CA PRO A 245 -3.95 -5.84 -21.68
C PRO A 245 -4.72 -7.11 -22.06
N GLU A 246 -4.68 -8.15 -21.21
CA GLU A 246 -5.36 -9.42 -21.46
C GLU A 246 -6.72 -9.53 -20.72
N ALA A 247 -7.05 -8.56 -19.84
CA ALA A 247 -8.27 -8.64 -19.04
C ALA A 247 -9.53 -8.83 -19.88
N GLY A 248 -9.62 -8.13 -21.02
CA GLY A 248 -10.75 -8.20 -21.95
C GLY A 248 -10.84 -9.50 -22.77
N LYS A 249 -9.86 -10.40 -22.71
CA LYS A 249 -9.94 -11.72 -23.38
C LYS A 249 -10.89 -12.68 -22.65
N HIS A 250 -11.32 -12.35 -21.44
CA HIS A 250 -12.30 -13.11 -20.66
C HIS A 250 -13.65 -12.40 -20.66
N ASN A 251 -14.73 -13.17 -20.53
CA ASN A 251 -16.09 -12.64 -20.37
C ASN A 251 -16.75 -13.29 -19.15
N PRO A 252 -16.92 -12.58 -18.03
CA PRO A 252 -16.54 -11.18 -17.80
C PRO A 252 -15.02 -10.97 -17.79
N PRO A 253 -14.55 -9.71 -17.96
CA PRO A 253 -13.12 -9.40 -17.91
C PRO A 253 -12.46 -9.84 -16.61
N MET A 254 -11.25 -10.42 -16.70
CA MET A 254 -10.50 -10.96 -15.56
C MET A 254 -9.12 -10.32 -15.46
N LEU A 255 -8.74 -9.88 -14.29
CA LEU A 255 -7.40 -9.35 -13.99
C LEU A 255 -6.45 -10.49 -13.64
N ARG A 256 -5.26 -10.51 -14.25
CA ARG A 256 -4.20 -11.46 -13.88
C ARG A 256 -3.39 -10.89 -12.72
N ALA A 257 -3.19 -11.72 -11.67
CA ALA A 257 -2.34 -11.38 -10.52
C ALA A 257 -1.38 -12.54 -10.23
N THR A 258 -0.10 -12.23 -10.08
CA THR A 258 0.95 -13.22 -9.86
C THR A 258 0.74 -14.00 -8.56
N ASN A 259 1.16 -15.26 -8.54
CA ASN A 259 0.93 -16.18 -7.43
C ASN A 259 2.12 -16.35 -6.48
N GLY A 260 3.25 -15.66 -6.71
CA GLY A 260 4.38 -15.75 -5.80
C GLY A 260 4.03 -15.36 -4.36
N VAL A 261 3.17 -14.35 -4.17
CA VAL A 261 2.67 -13.99 -2.82
C VAL A 261 1.82 -15.10 -2.19
N VAL A 262 1.07 -15.86 -2.99
CA VAL A 262 0.26 -16.99 -2.49
C VAL A 262 1.18 -18.13 -2.06
N GLU A 263 2.20 -18.43 -2.88
CA GLU A 263 3.23 -19.42 -2.54
C GLU A 263 3.99 -19.01 -1.26
N ASP A 264 4.41 -17.76 -1.13
CA ASP A 264 5.04 -17.24 0.08
C ASP A 264 4.11 -17.36 1.31
N SER A 265 2.81 -17.09 1.12
CA SER A 265 1.84 -17.28 2.21
C SER A 265 1.78 -18.74 2.66
N LEU A 266 1.75 -19.68 1.76
CA LEU A 266 1.72 -21.11 2.08
C LEU A 266 3.01 -21.58 2.75
N ASN A 267 4.17 -21.12 2.26
CA ASN A 267 5.48 -21.58 2.73
C ASN A 267 5.94 -20.91 4.02
N TYR A 268 5.43 -19.72 4.30
CA TYR A 268 5.88 -18.89 5.45
C TYR A 268 4.71 -18.55 6.39
N TRP A 269 3.91 -17.56 6.09
CA TRP A 269 2.96 -16.99 7.06
C TRP A 269 1.90 -17.98 7.53
N SER A 270 1.35 -18.77 6.63
CA SER A 270 0.39 -19.82 6.97
C SER A 270 1.04 -21.08 7.52
N ALA A 271 2.33 -21.28 7.25
CA ALA A 271 3.14 -22.35 7.84
C ALA A 271 3.73 -22.00 9.22
N GLY A 272 3.35 -20.84 9.79
CA GLY A 272 3.84 -20.38 11.08
C GLY A 272 5.29 -19.89 11.06
N LYS A 273 5.83 -19.53 9.89
CA LYS A 273 7.22 -19.12 9.69
C LYS A 273 7.29 -17.66 9.23
N ALA A 274 8.26 -16.93 9.73
CA ALA A 274 8.58 -15.60 9.24
C ALA A 274 9.35 -15.71 7.92
N LEU A 275 9.01 -14.87 6.92
CA LEU A 275 9.76 -14.78 5.68
C LEU A 275 11.09 -14.03 5.87
N TYR A 276 11.12 -13.08 6.78
CA TYR A 276 12.29 -12.31 7.21
C TYR A 276 12.17 -11.96 8.70
N ASP A 277 13.24 -11.45 9.30
CA ASP A 277 13.27 -11.02 10.70
C ASP A 277 12.99 -9.52 10.86
N PRO A 278 11.80 -9.08 11.32
CA PRO A 278 11.52 -7.67 11.58
C PRO A 278 12.43 -7.05 12.66
N GLY A 279 13.06 -7.87 13.50
CA GLY A 279 14.05 -7.40 14.48
C GLY A 279 15.28 -6.75 13.86
N LYS A 280 15.53 -6.96 12.55
CA LYS A 280 16.59 -6.29 11.80
C LYS A 280 16.23 -4.87 11.36
N ILE A 281 14.96 -4.44 11.50
CA ILE A 281 14.53 -3.09 11.16
C ILE A 281 14.95 -2.14 12.28
N THR A 282 15.75 -1.14 11.93
CA THR A 282 16.35 -0.17 12.87
C THR A 282 15.92 1.28 12.58
N VAL A 283 14.86 1.48 11.80
CA VAL A 283 14.30 2.79 11.47
C VAL A 283 12.96 3.02 12.14
N PRO A 284 12.53 4.28 12.39
CA PRO A 284 11.20 4.56 12.89
C PRO A 284 10.11 3.90 12.03
N THR A 285 9.16 3.23 12.67
CA THR A 285 8.17 2.41 11.96
C THR A 285 6.75 2.68 12.46
N LEU A 286 5.84 2.97 11.52
CA LEU A 286 4.41 3.07 11.75
C LEU A 286 3.70 1.85 11.16
N LEU A 287 2.86 1.20 11.97
CA LEU A 287 1.88 0.22 11.52
C LEU A 287 0.50 0.85 11.55
N LEU A 288 -0.21 0.78 10.43
CA LEU A 288 -1.62 1.16 10.31
C LEU A 288 -2.44 -0.10 10.03
N HIS A 289 -3.58 -0.23 10.70
CA HIS A 289 -4.53 -1.31 10.50
C HIS A 289 -5.94 -0.74 10.46
N ALA A 290 -6.87 -1.37 9.77
CA ALA A 290 -8.27 -0.96 9.71
C ALA A 290 -9.16 -1.97 10.43
N GLU A 291 -10.14 -1.49 11.19
CA GLU A 291 -11.00 -2.27 12.10
C GLU A 291 -11.66 -3.48 11.43
N TRP A 292 -12.13 -3.30 10.18
CA TRP A 292 -12.86 -4.32 9.42
C TRP A 292 -12.00 -5.00 8.34
N ASP A 293 -10.68 -5.03 8.53
CA ASP A 293 -9.78 -5.73 7.61
C ASP A 293 -9.94 -7.25 7.73
N ALA A 294 -10.77 -7.84 6.89
CA ALA A 294 -11.02 -9.27 6.83
C ALA A 294 -9.87 -10.09 6.19
N ASP A 295 -9.00 -9.44 5.43
CA ASP A 295 -7.88 -10.10 4.76
C ASP A 295 -6.72 -10.34 5.73
N LEU A 296 -6.41 -9.32 6.53
CA LEU A 296 -5.29 -9.29 7.47
C LEU A 296 -5.76 -8.82 8.85
N PRO A 297 -6.41 -9.69 9.64
CA PRO A 297 -6.96 -9.33 10.97
C PRO A 297 -5.92 -8.68 11.90
N SER A 298 -6.38 -7.84 12.82
CA SER A 298 -5.54 -6.98 13.69
C SER A 298 -4.45 -7.72 14.47
N TYR A 299 -4.67 -8.99 14.82
CA TYR A 299 -3.65 -9.80 15.51
C TYR A 299 -2.36 -9.97 14.70
N LEU A 300 -2.42 -9.88 13.36
CA LEU A 300 -1.23 -9.92 12.49
C LEU A 300 -0.39 -8.66 12.70
N ALA A 301 -1.03 -7.49 12.71
CA ALA A 301 -0.35 -6.22 12.99
C ALA A 301 0.27 -6.21 14.39
N GLN A 302 -0.46 -6.69 15.39
CA GLN A 302 0.02 -6.82 16.78
C GLN A 302 1.22 -7.78 16.87
N GLY A 303 1.14 -8.92 16.18
CA GLY A 303 2.21 -9.92 16.12
C GLY A 303 3.47 -9.37 15.46
N TYR A 304 3.32 -8.66 14.34
CA TYR A 304 4.43 -8.00 13.66
C TYR A 304 5.06 -6.90 14.53
N PHE A 305 4.23 -6.04 15.14
CA PHE A 305 4.67 -4.97 16.03
C PHE A 305 5.55 -5.48 17.16
N ALA A 306 5.21 -6.63 17.74
CA ALA A 306 5.99 -7.25 18.80
C ALA A 306 7.40 -7.67 18.37
N GLN A 307 7.61 -7.94 17.06
CA GLN A 307 8.92 -8.34 16.52
C GLN A 307 9.83 -7.16 16.19
N LEU A 308 9.34 -5.94 16.09
CA LEU A 308 10.15 -4.73 15.90
C LEU A 308 10.94 -4.40 17.18
N LYS A 309 11.97 -5.18 17.47
CA LYS A 309 12.72 -5.11 18.75
C LYS A 309 13.80 -4.03 18.74
N ASN A 310 14.38 -3.74 17.57
CA ASN A 310 15.49 -2.79 17.43
C ASN A 310 15.06 -1.47 16.78
N THR A 311 13.78 -1.31 16.53
CA THR A 311 13.20 -0.07 16.00
C THR A 311 13.26 1.02 17.09
N PRO A 312 13.89 2.17 16.84
CA PRO A 312 14.08 3.22 17.86
C PRO A 312 12.75 3.85 18.31
N TYR A 313 11.75 3.79 17.44
CA TYR A 313 10.42 4.33 17.67
C TYR A 313 9.41 3.59 16.79
N LYS A 314 8.33 3.10 17.37
CA LYS A 314 7.28 2.38 16.64
C LYS A 314 5.90 2.74 17.17
N ARG A 315 4.93 2.82 16.24
CA ARG A 315 3.49 2.99 16.54
C ARG A 315 2.67 1.90 15.87
N LEU A 316 1.59 1.52 16.50
CA LEU A 316 0.50 0.75 15.91
C LEU A 316 -0.80 1.51 16.12
N ILE A 317 -1.48 1.83 15.03
CA ILE A 317 -2.75 2.58 15.05
C ILE A 317 -3.80 1.75 14.33
N GLU A 318 -4.95 1.57 14.96
CA GLU A 318 -6.14 0.96 14.36
C GLU A 318 -7.12 2.06 13.95
N LEU A 319 -7.50 2.05 12.67
CA LEU A 319 -8.41 3.02 12.07
C LEU A 319 -9.83 2.47 12.13
N SER A 320 -10.76 3.24 12.69
CA SER A 320 -12.14 2.81 12.84
C SER A 320 -12.92 2.89 11.52
N GLU A 321 -13.93 2.04 11.40
CA GLU A 321 -14.87 2.00 10.27
C GLU A 321 -14.18 1.99 8.89
N GLY A 322 -13.17 1.15 8.73
CA GLY A 322 -12.44 0.97 7.49
C GLY A 322 -12.08 -0.49 7.22
N THR A 323 -11.90 -0.84 5.96
CA THR A 323 -11.45 -2.17 5.54
C THR A 323 -10.00 -2.18 5.08
N HIS A 324 -9.58 -3.29 4.49
CA HIS A 324 -8.28 -3.44 3.82
C HIS A 324 -7.94 -2.31 2.83
N THR A 325 -8.94 -1.58 2.39
CA THR A 325 -8.85 -0.53 1.36
C THR A 325 -9.24 0.86 1.86
N VAL A 326 -9.11 1.14 3.18
CA VAL A 326 -9.51 2.43 3.79
C VAL A 326 -8.98 3.67 3.07
N MET A 327 -7.88 3.57 2.33
CA MET A 327 -7.34 4.66 1.51
C MET A 327 -8.30 5.14 0.42
N MET A 328 -9.29 4.34 0.04
CA MET A 328 -10.27 4.61 -1.02
C MET A 328 -11.71 4.70 -0.49
N GLU A 329 -11.91 4.66 0.83
CA GLU A 329 -13.21 4.67 1.48
C GLU A 329 -13.59 6.06 2.02
N LYS A 330 -14.84 6.19 2.51
CA LYS A 330 -15.32 7.44 3.11
C LYS A 330 -14.42 7.95 4.23
N ASN A 331 -13.78 7.03 4.96
CA ASN A 331 -12.92 7.33 6.11
C ASN A 331 -11.44 7.50 5.76
N ARG A 332 -11.08 7.59 4.46
CA ARG A 332 -9.70 7.73 4.00
C ARG A 332 -8.89 8.85 4.66
N MET A 333 -9.57 9.87 5.16
CA MET A 333 -8.90 10.99 5.83
C MET A 333 -8.38 10.65 7.23
N GLN A 334 -8.87 9.58 7.87
CA GLN A 334 -8.22 9.06 9.10
C GLN A 334 -6.83 8.52 8.74
N PHE A 335 -6.75 7.66 7.71
CA PHE A 335 -5.49 7.13 7.21
C PHE A 335 -4.51 8.26 6.87
N PHE A 336 -4.95 9.27 6.10
CA PHE A 336 -4.13 10.41 5.72
C PHE A 336 -3.57 11.16 6.93
N ARG A 337 -4.38 11.43 7.96
CA ARG A 337 -3.94 12.16 9.17
C ARG A 337 -2.88 11.40 9.94
N GLU A 338 -3.10 10.10 10.15
CA GLU A 338 -2.16 9.27 10.91
C GLU A 338 -0.84 9.08 10.15
N LEU A 339 -0.91 8.89 8.83
CA LEU A 339 0.26 8.86 7.97
C LEU A 339 1.06 10.15 8.05
N MET A 340 0.40 11.30 7.85
CA MET A 340 1.08 12.59 7.87
C MET A 340 1.59 12.97 9.26
N GLY A 341 0.84 12.64 10.32
CA GLY A 341 1.27 12.82 11.69
C GLY A 341 2.59 12.11 12.02
N PHE A 342 2.81 10.92 11.42
CA PHE A 342 4.06 10.20 11.55
C PHE A 342 5.18 10.72 10.63
N LEU A 343 4.85 11.04 9.38
CA LEU A 343 5.83 11.49 8.40
C LEU A 343 6.37 12.91 8.70
N ASP A 344 5.50 13.81 9.19
CA ASP A 344 5.86 15.20 9.54
C ASP A 344 6.46 15.31 10.97
N GLU A 345 6.45 14.25 11.77
CA GLU A 345 6.96 14.28 13.12
C GLU A 345 8.48 14.50 13.12
N GLU A 346 8.93 15.52 13.84
CA GLU A 346 10.34 15.64 14.15
C GLU A 346 10.81 14.42 14.97
N LYS A 347 12.08 14.03 14.81
CA LYS A 347 12.65 12.88 15.52
C LYS A 347 12.21 12.90 16.98
N PRO A 348 11.69 11.79 17.54
CA PRO A 348 11.29 11.72 18.93
C PRO A 348 12.41 12.29 19.78
N LEU A 349 12.08 13.27 20.62
CA LEU A 349 13.04 13.85 21.54
C LEU A 349 13.61 12.71 22.39
N ALA A 350 14.90 12.51 22.30
CA ALA A 350 15.57 11.65 23.27
C ALA A 350 15.28 12.27 24.64
N LEU A 351 14.57 11.55 25.49
CA LEU A 351 14.48 11.91 26.91
C LEU A 351 15.91 11.91 27.44
N LYS A 352 16.42 13.09 27.75
CA LYS A 352 17.73 13.25 28.38
C LYS A 352 17.64 12.79 29.82
#